data_a3f821c7db2481dbfc68d2af6f21dfd8
#
_entry.id   a3f821c7db2481dbfc68d2af6f21dfd8
#
_cell.length_a   1.000
_cell.length_b   1.000
_cell.length_c   1.000
_cell.angle_alpha   90.00
_cell.angle_beta   90.00
_cell.angle_gamma   90.00
#
_symmetry.space_group_name_H-M   'P 1'
#
loop_
_entity.id
_entity.type
_entity.pdbx_description
1 polymer ?
#
loop_
_entity_poly.entity_id
_entity_poly.type
_entity_poly.pdbx_seq_one_letter_code
_entity_poly.pdbx_strand_id
1 'polypeptide(L)'
;MLSRSEEDHLKAVYALSNAQDHQDRSAGRALTSDIAQRLNTKASSVTDMLKRLADKGHVKHAPYHGVTLTARGRALALQLVRRHRLWETFLVEHLGFGWDEVHDVAEQLEHVASDQLIERLDDYLGRPGFDPHGDPIPDSQGRLRARATKPLHGCQVGETVRIAAVTGTTDALLRLLGGKGLRLGTVLTITEVHPFDGSMDVKLRNAATISLSKDVIGHLRIESA
;
A
#
# COMPACT_ATOMS: atom_id res chain seq x y z
N MET A 1 -14.32 -19.84 9.70
CA MET A 1 -13.93 -19.09 8.50
C MET A 1 -14.49 -17.68 8.67
N LEU A 2 -13.77 -16.65 8.31
CA LEU A 2 -14.30 -15.27 8.31
C LEU A 2 -15.19 -15.06 7.08
N SER A 3 -16.16 -14.15 7.19
CA SER A 3 -16.88 -13.65 6.03
C SER A 3 -16.02 -12.62 5.28
N ARG A 4 -16.30 -12.39 4.00
CA ARG A 4 -15.63 -11.35 3.20
C ARG A 4 -15.60 -9.99 3.93
N SER A 5 -16.74 -9.55 4.44
CA SER A 5 -16.81 -8.27 5.17
C SER A 5 -15.96 -8.25 6.46
N GLU A 6 -15.80 -9.38 7.15
CA GLU A 6 -14.89 -9.48 8.31
C GLU A 6 -13.43 -9.37 7.88
N GLU A 7 -13.08 -9.96 6.74
CA GLU A 7 -11.76 -9.88 6.14
C GLU A 7 -11.42 -8.44 5.74
N ASP A 8 -12.34 -7.76 5.04
CA ASP A 8 -12.18 -6.37 4.63
C ASP A 8 -11.94 -5.44 5.83
N HIS A 9 -12.69 -5.64 6.92
CA HIS A 9 -12.50 -4.85 8.13
C HIS A 9 -11.14 -5.12 8.80
N LEU A 10 -10.67 -6.37 8.84
CA LEU A 10 -9.34 -6.68 9.38
C LEU A 10 -8.23 -6.06 8.55
N LYS A 11 -8.34 -6.13 7.21
CA LYS A 11 -7.41 -5.51 6.27
C LYS A 11 -7.39 -3.97 6.46
N ALA A 12 -8.57 -3.35 6.60
CA ALA A 12 -8.68 -1.91 6.85
C ALA A 12 -8.04 -1.50 8.18
N VAL A 13 -8.29 -2.23 9.27
CA VAL A 13 -7.64 -1.98 10.58
C VAL A 13 -6.12 -2.11 10.45
N TYR A 14 -5.63 -3.15 9.75
CA TYR A 14 -4.19 -3.34 9.53
C TYR A 14 -3.57 -2.16 8.78
N ALA A 15 -4.17 -1.75 7.66
CA ALA A 15 -3.68 -0.66 6.84
C ALA A 15 -3.63 0.67 7.62
N LEU A 16 -4.70 1.01 8.33
CA LEU A 16 -4.79 2.25 9.12
C LEU A 16 -3.85 2.25 10.34
N SER A 17 -3.61 1.08 10.95
CA SER A 17 -2.69 0.96 12.08
C SER A 17 -1.21 1.06 11.69
N ASN A 18 -0.87 0.82 10.41
CA ASN A 18 0.51 0.86 9.91
C ASN A 18 0.79 2.06 8.98
N ALA A 19 -0.19 2.92 8.71
CA ALA A 19 0.00 4.13 7.92
C ALA A 19 0.98 5.09 8.65
N GLN A 20 2.11 5.38 8.02
CA GLN A 20 3.18 6.20 8.60
C GLN A 20 2.87 7.71 8.61
N ASP A 21 1.81 8.15 7.93
CA ASP A 21 1.50 9.57 7.70
C ASP A 21 0.66 10.23 8.82
N HIS A 22 0.35 9.54 9.89
CA HIS A 22 -0.42 10.14 10.98
C HIS A 22 0.52 10.81 12.00
N GLN A 23 0.99 12.00 11.68
CA GLN A 23 1.82 12.82 12.59
C GLN A 23 1.14 13.17 13.93
N ASP A 24 -0.14 12.82 14.14
CA ASP A 24 -0.89 13.27 15.32
C ASP A 24 -1.90 12.26 15.87
N ARG A 25 -1.85 10.98 15.55
CA ARG A 25 -2.81 9.99 16.07
C ARG A 25 -2.12 8.81 16.71
N SER A 26 -2.53 8.52 17.93
CA SER A 26 -2.21 7.36 18.77
C SER A 26 -1.60 6.17 18.01
N ALA A 27 -0.28 6.04 18.03
CA ALA A 27 0.49 5.03 17.34
C ALA A 27 -0.18 3.64 17.37
N GLY A 28 -0.46 3.09 16.18
CA GLY A 28 -0.92 1.71 16.03
C GLY A 28 -2.43 1.46 16.22
N ARG A 29 -3.28 2.50 16.22
CA ARG A 29 -4.75 2.37 16.38
C ARG A 29 -5.49 2.91 15.17
N ALA A 30 -6.55 2.22 14.73
CA ALA A 30 -7.47 2.70 13.71
C ALA A 30 -8.74 3.27 14.36
N LEU A 31 -9.23 4.42 13.86
CA LEU A 31 -10.50 4.98 14.32
C LEU A 31 -11.66 4.40 13.51
N THR A 32 -12.82 4.26 14.14
CA THR A 32 -14.05 3.77 13.51
C THR A 32 -14.45 4.65 12.31
N SER A 33 -14.25 5.97 12.39
CA SER A 33 -14.50 6.92 11.30
C SER A 33 -13.64 6.63 10.09
N ASP A 34 -12.35 6.37 10.31
CA ASP A 34 -11.38 6.16 9.23
C ASP A 34 -11.62 4.81 8.53
N ILE A 35 -12.00 3.79 9.32
CA ILE A 35 -12.44 2.50 8.78
C ILE A 35 -13.71 2.67 7.94
N ALA A 36 -14.69 3.43 8.44
CA ALA A 36 -15.95 3.69 7.73
C ALA A 36 -15.70 4.43 6.41
N GLN A 37 -14.83 5.44 6.41
CA GLN A 37 -14.42 6.15 5.21
C GLN A 37 -13.70 5.23 4.22
N ARG A 38 -12.72 4.43 4.68
CA ARG A 38 -11.96 3.52 3.83
C ARG A 38 -12.83 2.44 3.17
N LEU A 39 -13.81 1.90 3.90
CA LEU A 39 -14.71 0.85 3.41
C LEU A 39 -16.00 1.42 2.77
N ASN A 40 -16.11 2.74 2.62
CA ASN A 40 -17.28 3.43 2.10
C ASN A 40 -18.60 2.93 2.75
N THR A 41 -18.64 2.86 4.09
CA THR A 41 -19.76 2.32 4.86
C THR A 41 -20.10 3.21 6.06
N LYS A 42 -21.21 2.90 6.75
CA LYS A 42 -21.65 3.68 7.92
C LYS A 42 -20.85 3.33 9.18
N ALA A 43 -20.48 4.33 9.97
CA ALA A 43 -19.75 4.13 11.22
C ALA A 43 -20.47 3.19 12.21
N SER A 44 -21.82 3.16 12.22
CA SER A 44 -22.60 2.20 13.02
C SER A 44 -22.36 0.75 12.60
N SER A 45 -22.32 0.49 11.27
CA SER A 45 -22.05 -0.84 10.74
C SER A 45 -20.63 -1.31 11.09
N VAL A 46 -19.65 -0.39 11.02
CA VAL A 46 -18.26 -0.67 11.45
C VAL A 46 -18.23 -1.01 12.94
N THR A 47 -18.92 -0.22 13.78
CA THR A 47 -18.97 -0.49 15.24
C THR A 47 -19.49 -1.88 15.55
N ASP A 48 -20.56 -2.31 14.88
CA ASP A 48 -21.13 -3.64 15.10
C ASP A 48 -20.23 -4.76 14.56
N MET A 49 -19.51 -4.51 13.45
CA MET A 49 -18.52 -5.44 12.95
C MET A 49 -17.31 -5.56 13.89
N LEU A 50 -16.83 -4.45 14.42
CA LEU A 50 -15.71 -4.45 15.37
C LEU A 50 -16.05 -5.20 16.66
N LYS A 51 -17.30 -5.12 17.17
CA LYS A 51 -17.77 -5.94 18.31
C LYS A 51 -17.66 -7.42 17.96
N ARG A 52 -18.22 -7.84 16.81
CA ARG A 52 -18.14 -9.25 16.33
C ARG A 52 -16.71 -9.74 16.19
N LEU A 53 -15.81 -8.91 15.65
CA LEU A 53 -14.39 -9.25 15.52
C LEU A 53 -13.69 -9.31 16.88
N ALA A 54 -14.10 -8.50 17.85
CA ALA A 54 -13.61 -8.55 19.23
C ALA A 54 -14.07 -9.82 19.93
N ASP A 55 -15.34 -10.21 19.79
CA ASP A 55 -15.90 -11.45 20.35
C ASP A 55 -15.17 -12.70 19.77
N LYS A 56 -14.75 -12.63 18.50
CA LYS A 56 -13.93 -13.66 17.86
C LYS A 56 -12.44 -13.58 18.23
N GLY A 57 -12.03 -12.59 19.03
CA GLY A 57 -10.64 -12.42 19.49
C GLY A 57 -9.66 -11.91 18.43
N HIS A 58 -10.14 -11.25 17.36
CA HIS A 58 -9.29 -10.73 16.29
C HIS A 58 -8.86 -9.28 16.50
N VAL A 59 -9.67 -8.49 17.21
CA VAL A 59 -9.36 -7.09 17.55
C VAL A 59 -9.56 -6.82 19.02
N LYS A 60 -8.92 -5.76 19.52
CA LYS A 60 -9.20 -5.12 20.79
C LYS A 60 -9.86 -3.79 20.48
N HIS A 61 -11.14 -3.66 20.80
CA HIS A 61 -11.92 -2.45 20.58
C HIS A 61 -12.12 -1.72 21.90
N ALA A 62 -11.65 -0.50 21.98
CA ALA A 62 -11.89 0.40 23.11
C ALA A 62 -12.77 1.56 22.64
N PRO A 63 -14.00 1.72 23.17
CA PRO A 63 -14.87 2.84 22.81
C PRO A 63 -14.11 4.17 22.95
N TYR A 64 -14.25 5.04 21.93
CA TYR A 64 -13.59 6.35 21.83
C TYR A 64 -12.06 6.34 21.68
N HIS A 65 -11.40 5.19 21.86
CA HIS A 65 -9.95 5.05 21.78
C HIS A 65 -9.46 4.29 20.54
N GLY A 66 -10.39 3.91 19.65
CA GLY A 66 -10.07 3.17 18.43
C GLY A 66 -9.92 1.67 18.63
N VAL A 67 -9.40 1.00 17.60
CA VAL A 67 -9.26 -0.45 17.53
C VAL A 67 -7.82 -0.84 17.18
N THR A 68 -7.35 -1.94 17.76
CA THR A 68 -6.06 -2.57 17.44
C THR A 68 -6.26 -4.04 17.09
N LEU A 69 -5.40 -4.59 16.25
CA LEU A 69 -5.37 -6.03 15.98
C LEU A 69 -4.76 -6.80 17.15
N THR A 70 -5.33 -7.97 17.45
CA THR A 70 -4.63 -8.97 18.27
C THR A 70 -3.54 -9.65 17.42
N ALA A 71 -2.67 -10.46 18.04
CA ALA A 71 -1.70 -11.27 17.28
C ALA A 71 -2.40 -12.16 16.25
N ARG A 72 -3.53 -12.79 16.62
CA ARG A 72 -4.34 -13.61 15.72
C ARG A 72 -4.98 -12.80 14.59
N GLY A 73 -5.53 -11.63 14.91
CA GLY A 73 -6.09 -10.72 13.90
C GLY A 73 -5.04 -10.20 12.93
N ARG A 74 -3.84 -9.86 13.44
CA ARG A 74 -2.72 -9.43 12.61
C ARG A 74 -2.24 -10.52 11.66
N ALA A 75 -2.14 -11.76 12.11
CA ALA A 75 -1.75 -12.88 11.26
C ALA A 75 -2.74 -13.06 10.10
N LEU A 76 -4.05 -13.02 10.37
CA LEU A 76 -5.09 -13.09 9.33
C LEU A 76 -5.05 -11.91 8.37
N ALA A 77 -4.87 -10.68 8.87
CA ALA A 77 -4.75 -9.50 8.03
C ALA A 77 -3.53 -9.59 7.10
N LEU A 78 -2.39 -10.08 7.60
CA LEU A 78 -1.20 -10.27 6.77
C LEU A 78 -1.37 -11.34 5.69
N GLN A 79 -2.14 -12.41 5.96
CA GLN A 79 -2.50 -13.40 4.92
C GLN A 79 -3.37 -12.76 3.82
N LEU A 80 -4.33 -11.91 4.17
CA LEU A 80 -5.14 -11.18 3.19
C LEU A 80 -4.28 -10.23 2.35
N VAL A 81 -3.42 -9.45 3.01
CA VAL A 81 -2.48 -8.54 2.32
C VAL A 81 -1.56 -9.32 1.36
N ARG A 82 -1.07 -10.52 1.78
CA ARG A 82 -0.27 -11.38 0.92
C ARG A 82 -1.03 -11.82 -0.32
N ARG A 83 -2.27 -12.29 -0.15
CA ARG A 83 -3.12 -12.72 -1.28
C ARG A 83 -3.36 -11.56 -2.25
N HIS A 84 -3.76 -10.41 -1.72
CA HIS A 84 -4.00 -9.19 -2.51
C HIS A 84 -2.78 -8.84 -3.37
N ARG A 85 -1.60 -8.66 -2.75
CA ARG A 85 -0.38 -8.22 -3.43
C ARG A 85 0.18 -9.24 -4.43
N LEU A 86 0.02 -10.54 -4.15
CA LEU A 86 0.37 -11.59 -5.12
C LEU A 86 -0.56 -11.56 -6.34
N TRP A 87 -1.85 -11.32 -6.15
CA TRP A 87 -2.78 -11.14 -7.26
C TRP A 87 -2.47 -9.89 -8.06
N GLU A 88 -2.22 -8.75 -7.42
CA GLU A 88 -1.79 -7.52 -8.13
C GLU A 88 -0.54 -7.80 -8.98
N THR A 89 0.46 -8.47 -8.41
CA THR A 89 1.69 -8.82 -9.13
C THR A 89 1.40 -9.71 -10.34
N PHE A 90 0.61 -10.75 -10.17
CA PHE A 90 0.23 -11.65 -11.26
C PHE A 90 -0.54 -10.95 -12.37
N LEU A 91 -1.53 -10.15 -11.99
CA LEU A 91 -2.37 -9.42 -12.95
C LEU A 91 -1.55 -8.41 -13.77
N VAL A 92 -0.63 -7.70 -13.14
CA VAL A 92 0.23 -6.72 -13.85
C VAL A 92 1.28 -7.44 -14.70
N GLU A 93 2.03 -8.39 -14.15
CA GLU A 93 3.18 -8.98 -14.84
C GLU A 93 2.80 -10.01 -15.91
N HIS A 94 1.68 -10.71 -15.74
CA HIS A 94 1.31 -11.84 -16.62
C HIS A 94 0.03 -11.62 -17.42
N LEU A 95 -0.89 -10.78 -16.95
CA LEU A 95 -2.14 -10.51 -17.66
C LEU A 95 -2.21 -9.10 -18.27
N GLY A 96 -1.19 -8.26 -18.05
CA GLY A 96 -1.06 -6.96 -18.69
C GLY A 96 -2.00 -5.89 -18.14
N PHE A 97 -2.53 -6.08 -16.91
CA PHE A 97 -3.29 -5.02 -16.25
C PHE A 97 -2.41 -3.80 -15.97
N GLY A 98 -2.98 -2.61 -16.10
CA GLY A 98 -2.35 -1.39 -15.63
C GLY A 98 -2.23 -1.39 -14.11
N TRP A 99 -1.15 -0.83 -13.59
CA TRP A 99 -0.96 -0.72 -12.15
C TRP A 99 -1.99 0.20 -11.45
N ASP A 100 -2.71 1.02 -12.24
CA ASP A 100 -3.77 1.94 -11.82
C ASP A 100 -5.18 1.32 -11.84
N GLU A 101 -5.35 0.12 -12.38
CA GLU A 101 -6.66 -0.56 -12.49
C GLU A 101 -6.67 -1.93 -11.80
N VAL A 102 -5.51 -2.43 -11.39
CA VAL A 102 -5.35 -3.79 -10.88
C VAL A 102 -5.99 -4.01 -9.52
N HIS A 103 -6.10 -2.97 -8.70
CA HIS A 103 -6.52 -3.04 -7.31
C HIS A 103 -7.92 -3.66 -7.13
N ASP A 104 -8.91 -3.17 -7.89
CA ASP A 104 -10.30 -3.64 -7.79
C ASP A 104 -10.45 -5.13 -8.14
N VAL A 105 -9.63 -5.62 -9.09
CA VAL A 105 -9.64 -7.02 -9.50
C VAL A 105 -8.97 -7.88 -8.42
N ALA A 106 -7.84 -7.42 -7.87
CA ALA A 106 -7.15 -8.10 -6.79
C ALA A 106 -8.01 -8.21 -5.52
N GLU A 107 -8.80 -7.17 -5.18
CA GLU A 107 -9.76 -7.21 -4.06
C GLU A 107 -10.85 -8.28 -4.23
N GLN A 108 -11.27 -8.55 -5.47
CA GLN A 108 -12.22 -9.63 -5.72
C GLN A 108 -11.59 -11.01 -5.55
N LEU A 109 -10.33 -11.18 -5.93
CA LEU A 109 -9.60 -12.45 -5.93
C LEU A 109 -9.01 -12.81 -4.56
N GLU A 110 -8.69 -11.85 -3.72
CA GLU A 110 -8.02 -12.08 -2.42
C GLU A 110 -8.84 -12.94 -1.45
N HIS A 111 -10.17 -13.00 -1.63
CA HIS A 111 -11.08 -13.81 -0.81
C HIS A 111 -11.12 -15.29 -1.19
N VAL A 112 -10.41 -15.69 -2.26
CA VAL A 112 -10.27 -17.11 -2.62
C VAL A 112 -9.34 -17.77 -1.59
N ALA A 113 -9.93 -18.45 -0.62
CA ALA A 113 -9.25 -19.05 0.54
C ALA A 113 -8.67 -20.43 0.21
N SER A 114 -7.69 -20.50 -0.69
CA SER A 114 -6.93 -21.72 -0.98
C SER A 114 -5.45 -21.47 -0.74
N ASP A 115 -4.94 -21.91 0.40
CA ASP A 115 -3.52 -21.75 0.74
C ASP A 115 -2.62 -22.41 -0.31
N GLN A 116 -3.04 -23.58 -0.84
CA GLN A 116 -2.30 -24.26 -1.91
C GLN A 116 -2.22 -23.42 -3.19
N LEU A 117 -3.29 -22.71 -3.56
CA LEU A 117 -3.29 -21.83 -4.73
C LEU A 117 -2.33 -20.65 -4.51
N ILE A 118 -2.37 -20.04 -3.33
CA ILE A 118 -1.52 -18.89 -3.00
C ILE A 118 -0.05 -19.27 -2.94
N GLU A 119 0.30 -20.42 -2.37
CA GLU A 119 1.70 -20.88 -2.39
C GLU A 119 2.19 -21.17 -3.82
N ARG A 120 1.36 -21.78 -4.67
CA ARG A 120 1.71 -22.01 -6.08
C ARG A 120 1.82 -20.70 -6.88
N LEU A 121 0.98 -19.72 -6.56
CA LEU A 121 1.05 -18.40 -7.18
C LEU A 121 2.35 -17.67 -6.78
N ASP A 122 2.70 -17.71 -5.49
CA ASP A 122 3.95 -17.13 -4.99
C ASP A 122 5.19 -17.79 -5.63
N ASP A 123 5.19 -19.13 -5.71
CA ASP A 123 6.26 -19.88 -6.38
C ASP A 123 6.35 -19.55 -7.87
N TYR A 124 5.21 -19.47 -8.57
CA TYR A 124 5.14 -19.13 -9.99
C TYR A 124 5.70 -17.73 -10.28
N LEU A 125 5.43 -16.77 -9.39
CA LEU A 125 5.94 -15.40 -9.47
C LEU A 125 7.42 -15.28 -9.01
N GLY A 126 8.07 -16.37 -8.59
CA GLY A 126 9.45 -16.35 -8.12
C GLY A 126 9.61 -15.75 -6.72
N ARG A 127 8.56 -15.79 -5.89
CA ARG A 127 8.52 -15.28 -4.52
C ARG A 127 8.88 -13.80 -4.44
N PRO A 128 8.10 -12.91 -5.06
CA PRO A 128 8.36 -11.49 -5.11
C PRO A 128 8.34 -10.90 -3.69
N GLY A 129 9.26 -9.99 -3.43
CA GLY A 129 9.31 -9.30 -2.14
C GLY A 129 8.43 -8.08 -2.04
N PHE A 130 7.99 -7.54 -3.20
CA PHE A 130 7.21 -6.31 -3.34
C PHE A 130 6.23 -6.45 -4.48
N ASP A 131 5.08 -5.78 -4.33
CA ASP A 131 4.03 -5.70 -5.35
C ASP A 131 4.35 -4.62 -6.42
N PRO A 132 3.47 -4.43 -7.44
CA PRO A 132 3.69 -3.44 -8.50
C PRO A 132 3.73 -1.98 -8.04
N HIS A 133 3.32 -1.68 -6.81
CA HIS A 133 3.37 -0.35 -6.22
C HIS A 133 4.59 -0.14 -5.29
N GLY A 134 5.34 -1.22 -5.02
CA GLY A 134 6.51 -1.24 -4.14
C GLY A 134 6.20 -1.56 -2.68
N ASP A 135 5.00 -1.98 -2.39
CA ASP A 135 4.60 -2.41 -1.05
C ASP A 135 5.12 -3.83 -0.74
N PRO A 136 5.64 -4.11 0.47
CA PRO A 136 6.24 -5.39 0.79
C PRO A 136 5.21 -6.52 0.88
N ILE A 137 5.37 -7.60 0.10
CA ILE A 137 4.53 -8.80 0.15
C ILE A 137 4.90 -9.62 1.39
N PRO A 138 3.94 -9.90 2.31
CA PRO A 138 4.19 -10.79 3.44
C PRO A 138 4.53 -12.21 2.96
N ASP A 139 5.54 -12.84 3.56
CA ASP A 139 5.80 -14.27 3.34
C ASP A 139 4.70 -15.15 4.00
N SER A 140 4.79 -16.48 3.83
CA SER A 140 3.83 -17.44 4.42
C SER A 140 3.77 -17.39 5.95
N GLN A 141 4.77 -16.79 6.62
CA GLN A 141 4.81 -16.59 8.07
C GLN A 141 4.41 -15.17 8.48
N GLY A 142 3.98 -14.33 7.54
CA GLY A 142 3.59 -12.95 7.77
C GLY A 142 4.78 -11.99 8.00
N ARG A 143 5.99 -12.37 7.65
CA ARG A 143 7.16 -11.49 7.74
C ARG A 143 7.22 -10.59 6.50
N LEU A 144 7.53 -9.32 6.70
CA LEU A 144 7.67 -8.32 5.65
C LEU A 144 9.15 -8.09 5.35
N ARG A 145 9.51 -8.06 4.07
CA ARG A 145 10.85 -7.68 3.63
C ARG A 145 11.01 -6.17 3.81
N ALA A 146 12.02 -5.75 4.57
CA ALA A 146 12.36 -4.33 4.66
C ALA A 146 13.11 -3.88 3.39
N ARG A 147 12.81 -2.67 2.93
CA ARG A 147 13.54 -1.98 1.87
C ARG A 147 13.95 -0.60 2.39
N ALA A 148 15.24 -0.30 2.33
CA ALA A 148 15.74 1.02 2.74
C ALA A 148 15.36 2.06 1.67
N THR A 149 14.32 2.84 1.95
CA THR A 149 13.86 3.92 1.08
C THR A 149 13.82 5.24 1.84
N LYS A 150 14.04 6.35 1.12
CA LYS A 150 13.81 7.70 1.64
C LYS A 150 12.72 8.40 0.82
N PRO A 151 12.02 9.41 1.35
CA PRO A 151 11.09 10.22 0.56
C PRO A 151 11.85 11.06 -0.46
N LEU A 152 11.25 11.26 -1.65
CA LEU A 152 11.87 12.04 -2.73
C LEU A 152 12.11 13.51 -2.32
N HIS A 153 11.23 14.10 -1.50
CA HIS A 153 11.37 15.50 -1.05
C HIS A 153 12.67 15.77 -0.24
N GLY A 154 13.35 14.72 0.23
CA GLY A 154 14.63 14.84 0.93
C GLY A 154 15.86 14.82 0.02
N CYS A 155 15.68 14.80 -1.31
CA CYS A 155 16.77 14.74 -2.26
C CYS A 155 17.27 16.14 -2.64
N GLN A 156 18.55 16.21 -3.04
CA GLN A 156 19.22 17.44 -3.46
C GLN A 156 19.43 17.46 -4.98
N VAL A 157 19.61 18.64 -5.53
CA VAL A 157 19.96 18.83 -6.95
C VAL A 157 21.24 18.05 -7.27
N GLY A 158 21.23 17.32 -8.38
CA GLY A 158 22.31 16.44 -8.85
C GLY A 158 22.21 15.01 -8.34
N GLU A 159 21.37 14.69 -7.34
CA GLU A 159 21.18 13.28 -6.92
C GLU A 159 20.47 12.49 -8.04
N THR A 160 20.97 11.30 -8.29
CA THR A 160 20.32 10.31 -9.17
C THR A 160 19.78 9.17 -8.31
N VAL A 161 18.49 8.92 -8.45
CA VAL A 161 17.73 8.00 -7.59
C VAL A 161 16.79 7.12 -8.43
N ARG A 162 16.33 6.03 -7.83
CA ARG A 162 15.38 5.09 -8.42
C ARG A 162 14.07 5.11 -7.64
N ILE A 163 12.93 5.17 -8.32
CA ILE A 163 11.62 5.02 -7.68
C ILE A 163 11.49 3.58 -7.15
N ALA A 164 11.30 3.46 -5.85
CA ALA A 164 11.22 2.20 -5.14
C ALA A 164 9.81 1.85 -4.68
N ALA A 165 8.97 2.85 -4.37
CA ALA A 165 7.56 2.66 -4.04
C ALA A 165 6.76 3.95 -4.25
N VAL A 166 5.44 3.79 -4.37
CA VAL A 166 4.45 4.86 -4.37
C VAL A 166 3.55 4.68 -3.16
N THR A 167 3.38 5.69 -2.32
CA THR A 167 2.53 5.67 -1.13
C THR A 167 1.18 6.34 -1.41
N GLY A 168 0.12 5.94 -0.68
CA GLY A 168 -1.20 6.56 -0.83
C GLY A 168 -1.77 6.37 -2.24
N THR A 169 -1.62 5.19 -2.80
CA THR A 169 -1.98 4.85 -4.18
C THR A 169 -3.47 5.05 -4.43
N THR A 170 -3.78 5.97 -5.36
CA THR A 170 -5.10 6.15 -5.95
C THR A 170 -4.96 5.98 -7.47
N ASP A 171 -6.01 5.54 -8.14
CA ASP A 171 -6.00 5.38 -9.61
C ASP A 171 -5.59 6.68 -10.32
N ALA A 172 -6.06 7.83 -9.81
CA ALA A 172 -5.73 9.13 -10.37
C ALA A 172 -4.23 9.44 -10.27
N LEU A 173 -3.60 9.16 -9.11
CA LEU A 173 -2.16 9.33 -8.92
C LEU A 173 -1.37 8.39 -9.83
N LEU A 174 -1.74 7.11 -9.86
CA LEU A 174 -1.04 6.11 -10.66
C LEU A 174 -1.12 6.41 -12.16
N ARG A 175 -2.30 6.83 -12.66
CA ARG A 175 -2.47 7.32 -14.05
C ARG A 175 -1.62 8.55 -14.32
N LEU A 176 -1.57 9.52 -13.41
CA LEU A 176 -0.73 10.71 -13.56
C LEU A 176 0.75 10.34 -13.65
N LEU A 177 1.22 9.46 -12.77
CA LEU A 177 2.60 8.98 -12.78
C LEU A 177 2.92 8.22 -14.07
N GLY A 178 2.05 7.30 -14.48
CA GLY A 178 2.17 6.53 -15.72
C GLY A 178 2.23 7.44 -16.96
N GLY A 179 1.36 8.46 -17.02
CA GLY A 179 1.37 9.48 -18.09
C GLY A 179 2.65 10.31 -18.15
N LYS A 180 3.34 10.46 -17.02
CA LYS A 180 4.66 11.11 -16.94
C LYS A 180 5.84 10.14 -17.15
N GLY A 181 5.60 8.86 -17.44
CA GLY A 181 6.64 7.83 -17.58
C GLY A 181 7.29 7.42 -16.26
N LEU A 182 6.63 7.70 -15.13
CA LEU A 182 7.12 7.35 -13.79
C LEU A 182 6.49 6.02 -13.37
N ARG A 183 7.34 5.03 -13.12
CA ARG A 183 6.97 3.70 -12.61
C ARG A 183 8.03 3.21 -11.63
N LEU A 184 7.78 2.13 -10.93
CA LEU A 184 8.82 1.49 -10.12
C LEU A 184 10.03 1.15 -10.99
N GLY A 185 11.22 1.36 -10.43
CA GLY A 185 12.48 1.17 -11.14
C GLY A 185 12.90 2.34 -12.04
N THR A 186 12.02 3.33 -12.29
CA THR A 186 12.40 4.54 -13.04
C THR A 186 13.54 5.26 -12.34
N VAL A 187 14.63 5.49 -13.09
CA VAL A 187 15.78 6.27 -12.63
C VAL A 187 15.60 7.71 -13.07
N LEU A 188 15.74 8.63 -12.14
CA LEU A 188 15.63 10.06 -12.37
C LEU A 188 16.75 10.82 -11.65
N THR A 189 17.13 11.96 -12.22
CA THR A 189 18.11 12.90 -11.63
C THR A 189 17.39 14.19 -11.29
N ILE A 190 17.54 14.69 -10.07
CA ILE A 190 16.98 15.97 -9.63
C ILE A 190 17.78 17.09 -10.30
N THR A 191 17.13 17.91 -11.13
CA THR A 191 17.76 19.03 -11.84
C THR A 191 17.51 20.37 -11.16
N GLU A 192 16.35 20.53 -10.51
CA GLU A 192 16.01 21.75 -9.79
C GLU A 192 15.04 21.45 -8.65
N VAL A 193 15.11 22.24 -7.58
CA VAL A 193 14.17 22.24 -6.45
C VAL A 193 13.66 23.68 -6.31
N HIS A 194 12.33 23.86 -6.38
CA HIS A 194 11.70 25.17 -6.30
C HIS A 194 11.26 25.46 -4.86
N PRO A 195 11.95 26.37 -4.12
CA PRO A 195 11.66 26.59 -2.70
C PRO A 195 10.30 27.23 -2.44
N PHE A 196 9.72 27.92 -3.43
CA PHE A 196 8.45 28.63 -3.27
C PHE A 196 7.25 27.70 -3.07
N ASP A 197 7.14 26.66 -3.89
CA ASP A 197 6.01 25.72 -3.87
C ASP A 197 6.41 24.28 -3.52
N GLY A 198 7.71 24.01 -3.39
CA GLY A 198 8.25 22.68 -3.11
C GLY A 198 8.19 21.71 -4.30
N SER A 199 7.93 22.22 -5.51
CA SER A 199 8.02 21.40 -6.72
C SER A 199 9.47 21.07 -7.07
N MET A 200 9.67 20.04 -7.89
CA MET A 200 10.99 19.60 -8.37
C MET A 200 10.96 19.34 -9.85
N ASP A 201 12.02 19.73 -10.53
CA ASP A 201 12.30 19.30 -11.89
C ASP A 201 13.22 18.09 -11.87
N VAL A 202 12.81 17.05 -12.57
CA VAL A 202 13.55 15.80 -12.65
C VAL A 202 13.77 15.40 -14.09
N LYS A 203 14.98 14.92 -14.39
CA LYS A 203 15.35 14.39 -15.69
C LYS A 203 15.28 12.88 -15.66
N LEU A 204 14.43 12.31 -16.51
CA LEU A 204 14.37 10.87 -16.71
C LEU A 204 15.49 10.42 -17.63
N ARG A 205 15.95 9.18 -17.46
CA ARG A 205 16.95 8.57 -18.34
C ARG A 205 16.41 8.52 -19.78
N ASN A 206 17.10 9.17 -20.71
CA ASN A 206 16.73 9.24 -22.14
C ASN A 206 15.42 9.98 -22.46
N ALA A 207 14.95 10.88 -21.56
CA ALA A 207 13.75 11.66 -21.80
C ALA A 207 13.93 13.13 -21.40
N ALA A 208 12.89 13.95 -21.67
CA ALA A 208 12.85 15.35 -21.27
C ALA A 208 12.80 15.49 -19.75
N THR A 209 13.20 16.67 -19.27
CA THR A 209 12.95 17.10 -17.89
C THR A 209 11.45 17.32 -17.70
N ILE A 210 10.93 16.82 -16.58
CA ILE A 210 9.52 16.98 -16.18
C ILE A 210 9.46 17.64 -14.79
N SER A 211 8.43 18.45 -14.58
CA SER A 211 8.14 19.04 -13.28
C SER A 211 7.17 18.16 -12.48
N LEU A 212 7.49 17.98 -11.20
CA LEU A 212 6.68 17.26 -10.23
C LEU A 212 6.19 18.21 -9.16
N SER A 213 4.90 18.25 -8.91
CA SER A 213 4.34 19.04 -7.82
C SER A 213 4.74 18.46 -6.45
N LYS A 214 4.71 19.29 -5.41
CA LYS A 214 4.97 18.88 -4.03
C LYS A 214 4.13 17.68 -3.60
N ASP A 215 2.86 17.63 -4.00
CA ASP A 215 1.96 16.53 -3.66
C ASP A 215 2.43 15.21 -4.29
N VAL A 216 2.77 15.23 -5.59
CA VAL A 216 3.32 14.05 -6.28
C VAL A 216 4.61 13.58 -5.63
N ILE A 217 5.52 14.51 -5.31
CA ILE A 217 6.81 14.23 -4.65
C ILE A 217 6.58 13.55 -3.30
N GLY A 218 5.56 13.97 -2.55
CA GLY A 218 5.20 13.40 -1.24
C GLY A 218 4.84 11.92 -1.29
N HIS A 219 4.35 11.44 -2.42
CA HIS A 219 3.96 10.04 -2.62
C HIS A 219 5.10 9.14 -3.11
N LEU A 220 6.26 9.70 -3.49
CA LEU A 220 7.35 8.91 -4.07
C LEU A 220 8.40 8.54 -3.01
N ARG A 221 8.65 7.24 -2.90
CA ARG A 221 9.74 6.67 -2.12
C ARG A 221 10.85 6.23 -3.06
N ILE A 222 12.09 6.56 -2.73
CA ILE A 222 13.24 6.31 -3.60
C ILE A 222 14.34 5.56 -2.87
N GLU A 223 15.21 4.93 -3.65
CA GLU A 223 16.47 4.34 -3.23
C GLU A 223 17.62 4.85 -4.10
N SER A 224 18.85 4.56 -3.75
CA SER A 224 20.02 4.87 -4.59
C SER A 224 19.93 4.14 -5.93
N ALA A 225 20.28 4.83 -7.02
CA ALA A 225 20.21 4.29 -8.38
C ALA A 225 21.33 3.31 -8.69
#